data_5697f23b7243ad49e28985a9e7ee446e
#
_entry.id   5697f23b7243ad49e28985a9e7ee446e
#
_cell.length_a   1.000
_cell.length_b   1.000
_cell.length_c   1.000
_cell.angle_alpha   90.00
_cell.angle_beta   90.00
_cell.angle_gamma   90.00
#
_symmetry.space_group_name_H-M   'P 1'
#
loop_
_entity.id
_entity.type
_entity.pdbx_description
1 polymer ?
#
loop_
_entity_poly.entity_id
_entity_poly.type
_entity_poly.pdbx_seq_one_letter_code
_entity_poly.pdbx_strand_id
1 'polypeptide(L)'
;MQPIFSIITVVFNGEAYIEGTIQSVVNQTYPHVEYLIIDGASKDKTVEIVKKYAEKYPIRWISERDKGLYDAMNKGLKMATGDFVLFLNAGDRLISGDTLEKIAACVTPHTDILYGETMLVDEKYHQIGTRSELTVQKLPEKLMWQSMKNGMVVCHQSFLPHRKLTPQYLQGNLAADIDWVIKCLQSAENITNTHTVISEYLMGGVSKKQHQQSLKDRYAILKKHFGFLPNIFNHLYIVWRAFWFKLWNKKTY
;
A
#
# COMPACT_ATOMS: atom_id res chain seq x y z
N MET A 1 2.73 24.55 -5.27
CA MET A 1 1.51 24.11 -4.55
C MET A 1 1.97 23.18 -3.45
N GLN A 2 1.40 23.28 -2.25
CA GLN A 2 1.74 22.38 -1.13
C GLN A 2 0.59 21.37 -0.99
N PRO A 3 0.72 20.15 -1.54
CA PRO A 3 -0.36 19.16 -1.53
C PRO A 3 -0.63 18.65 -0.12
N ILE A 4 -1.88 18.32 0.18
CA ILE A 4 -2.27 17.66 1.43
C ILE A 4 -2.25 16.15 1.20
N PHE A 5 -1.47 15.41 1.98
CA PHE A 5 -1.44 13.95 1.95
C PHE A 5 -2.38 13.39 3.02
N SER A 6 -3.41 12.64 2.61
CA SER A 6 -4.23 11.82 3.51
C SER A 6 -3.56 10.47 3.73
N ILE A 7 -2.94 10.28 4.89
CA ILE A 7 -2.37 9.00 5.30
C ILE A 7 -3.46 8.21 6.03
N ILE A 8 -3.75 7.01 5.54
CA ILE A 8 -4.82 6.16 6.08
C ILE A 8 -4.19 4.90 6.67
N THR A 9 -4.31 4.73 7.98
CA THR A 9 -3.92 3.50 8.68
C THR A 9 -5.17 2.70 9.02
N VAL A 10 -5.19 1.43 8.59
CA VAL A 10 -6.22 0.48 9.03
C VAL A 10 -5.61 -0.51 9.99
N VAL A 11 -6.35 -0.86 11.05
CA VAL A 11 -5.86 -1.72 12.12
C VAL A 11 -6.99 -2.57 12.71
N PHE A 12 -6.66 -3.82 13.07
CA PHE A 12 -7.48 -4.69 13.90
C PHE A 12 -6.58 -5.57 14.76
N ASN A 13 -6.70 -5.44 16.10
CA ASN A 13 -5.85 -6.12 17.10
C ASN A 13 -4.36 -5.96 16.75
N GLY A 14 -3.90 -4.73 16.65
CA GLY A 14 -2.56 -4.36 16.21
C GLY A 14 -1.72 -3.67 17.28
N GLU A 15 -1.94 -3.93 18.58
CA GLU A 15 -1.22 -3.27 19.69
C GLU A 15 0.29 -3.35 19.58
N ALA A 16 0.82 -4.45 18.99
CA ALA A 16 2.26 -4.65 18.82
C ALA A 16 2.87 -3.75 17.73
N TYR A 17 2.06 -3.20 16.82
CA TYR A 17 2.56 -2.57 15.61
C TYR A 17 2.11 -1.12 15.42
N ILE A 18 0.90 -0.78 15.89
CA ILE A 18 0.25 0.51 15.58
C ILE A 18 1.07 1.73 16.06
N GLU A 19 1.75 1.63 17.20
CA GLU A 19 2.53 2.74 17.75
C GLU A 19 3.66 3.16 16.81
N GLY A 20 4.42 2.20 16.27
CA GLY A 20 5.49 2.48 15.30
C GLY A 20 4.99 3.09 14.00
N THR A 21 3.82 2.64 13.51
CA THR A 21 3.16 3.23 12.34
C THR A 21 2.78 4.69 12.61
N ILE A 22 2.12 4.96 13.75
CA ILE A 22 1.72 6.33 14.13
C ILE A 22 2.95 7.24 14.21
N GLN A 23 4.00 6.80 14.90
CA GLN A 23 5.24 7.58 15.06
C GLN A 23 5.87 7.94 13.71
N SER A 24 5.87 7.02 12.74
CA SER A 24 6.42 7.28 11.42
C SER A 24 5.68 8.38 10.65
N VAL A 25 4.39 8.59 10.95
CA VAL A 25 3.55 9.62 10.31
C VAL A 25 3.62 10.94 11.07
N VAL A 26 3.48 10.93 12.41
CA VAL A 26 3.42 12.18 13.20
C VAL A 26 4.78 12.88 13.31
N ASN A 27 5.87 12.18 13.04
CA ASN A 27 7.24 12.72 13.03
C ASN A 27 7.69 13.19 11.62
N GLN A 28 6.79 13.26 10.64
CA GLN A 28 7.15 13.80 9.32
C GLN A 28 7.43 15.31 9.41
N THR A 29 8.46 15.76 8.70
CA THR A 29 8.83 17.19 8.62
C THR A 29 7.85 17.97 7.75
N TYR A 30 7.15 17.30 6.84
CA TYR A 30 6.16 17.92 5.97
C TYR A 30 4.86 18.24 6.73
N PRO A 31 4.41 19.53 6.76
CA PRO A 31 3.33 19.95 7.67
C PRO A 31 1.91 19.69 7.15
N HIS A 32 1.73 19.42 5.84
CA HIS A 32 0.39 19.28 5.25
C HIS A 32 -0.03 17.82 5.18
N VAL A 33 -0.28 17.22 6.34
CA VAL A 33 -0.68 15.82 6.50
C VAL A 33 -2.04 15.75 7.19
N GLU A 34 -2.98 15.06 6.58
CA GLU A 34 -4.20 14.56 7.21
C GLU A 34 -3.95 13.10 7.63
N TYR A 35 -4.03 12.81 8.92
CA TYR A 35 -3.82 11.46 9.41
C TYR A 35 -5.12 10.82 9.88
N LEU A 36 -5.48 9.68 9.29
CA LEU A 36 -6.71 8.94 9.54
C LEU A 36 -6.38 7.54 10.06
N ILE A 37 -7.01 7.12 11.16
CA ILE A 37 -6.88 5.75 11.68
C ILE A 37 -8.25 5.11 11.74
N ILE A 38 -8.40 3.95 11.09
CA ILE A 38 -9.62 3.16 11.03
C ILE A 38 -9.37 1.87 11.78
N ASP A 39 -9.94 1.75 12.97
CA ASP A 39 -9.86 0.57 13.81
C ASP A 39 -11.11 -0.31 13.63
N GLY A 40 -10.90 -1.60 13.40
CA GLY A 40 -11.93 -2.60 13.17
C GLY A 40 -12.64 -3.10 14.44
N ALA A 41 -12.79 -2.26 15.47
CA ALA A 41 -13.26 -2.61 16.82
C ALA A 41 -12.32 -3.59 17.53
N SER A 42 -11.04 -3.23 17.63
CA SER A 42 -10.01 -4.00 18.34
C SER A 42 -10.36 -4.23 19.79
N LYS A 43 -9.89 -5.36 20.33
CA LYS A 43 -10.13 -5.79 21.73
C LYS A 43 -8.87 -5.80 22.59
N ASP A 44 -7.72 -5.56 21.96
CA ASP A 44 -6.42 -5.38 22.59
C ASP A 44 -6.17 -3.88 22.93
N LYS A 45 -4.96 -3.50 23.25
CA LYS A 45 -4.60 -2.12 23.59
C LYS A 45 -4.52 -1.16 22.40
N THR A 46 -4.88 -1.59 21.19
CA THR A 46 -4.80 -0.77 19.96
C THR A 46 -5.51 0.58 20.16
N VAL A 47 -6.76 0.58 20.62
CA VAL A 47 -7.56 1.82 20.78
C VAL A 47 -6.99 2.73 21.87
N GLU A 48 -6.42 2.18 22.94
CA GLU A 48 -5.76 2.96 24.01
C GLU A 48 -4.54 3.70 23.44
N ILE A 49 -3.73 3.02 22.62
CA ILE A 49 -2.57 3.62 21.97
C ILE A 49 -3.02 4.73 21.02
N VAL A 50 -4.02 4.49 20.18
CA VAL A 50 -4.54 5.50 19.25
C VAL A 50 -5.03 6.75 20.00
N LYS A 51 -5.80 6.59 21.07
CA LYS A 51 -6.29 7.70 21.91
C LYS A 51 -5.15 8.54 22.48
N LYS A 52 -4.13 7.90 23.06
CA LYS A 52 -2.93 8.55 23.62
C LYS A 52 -2.23 9.46 22.60
N TYR A 53 -2.16 9.03 21.34
CA TYR A 53 -1.56 9.83 20.28
C TYR A 53 -2.51 10.91 19.73
N ALA A 54 -3.81 10.63 19.63
CA ALA A 54 -4.81 11.59 19.20
C ALA A 54 -5.01 12.78 20.16
N GLU A 55 -4.65 12.62 21.45
CA GLU A 55 -4.59 13.73 22.41
C GLU A 55 -3.45 14.73 22.13
N LYS A 56 -2.39 14.28 21.43
CA LYS A 56 -1.16 15.08 21.21
C LYS A 56 -1.03 15.58 19.77
N TYR A 57 -1.63 14.86 18.82
CA TYR A 57 -1.49 15.10 17.39
C TYR A 57 -2.87 15.17 16.71
N PRO A 58 -3.03 15.90 15.60
CA PRO A 58 -4.30 16.05 14.90
C PRO A 58 -4.67 14.78 14.11
N ILE A 59 -4.91 13.68 14.84
CA ILE A 59 -5.30 12.39 14.29
C ILE A 59 -6.82 12.28 14.32
N ARG A 60 -7.45 12.08 13.18
CA ARG A 60 -8.86 11.71 13.07
C ARG A 60 -8.97 10.19 13.06
N TRP A 61 -9.79 9.61 13.93
CA TRP A 61 -9.92 8.16 14.03
C TRP A 61 -11.34 7.72 14.31
N ILE A 62 -11.66 6.50 13.92
CA ILE A 62 -12.89 5.79 14.28
C ILE A 62 -12.55 4.37 14.72
N SER A 63 -13.37 3.81 15.62
CA SER A 63 -13.30 2.40 16.02
C SER A 63 -14.69 1.80 15.89
N GLU A 64 -14.88 0.97 14.88
CA GLU A 64 -16.14 0.29 14.62
C GLU A 64 -15.91 -1.00 13.84
N ARG A 65 -16.83 -1.97 13.97
CA ARG A 65 -16.75 -3.21 13.21
C ARG A 65 -16.65 -2.96 11.72
N ASP A 66 -15.76 -3.69 11.07
CA ASP A 66 -15.65 -3.76 9.61
C ASP A 66 -15.93 -5.19 9.09
N LYS A 67 -16.10 -5.30 7.79
CA LYS A 67 -16.28 -6.57 7.05
C LYS A 67 -14.95 -7.09 6.51
N GLY A 68 -13.83 -6.64 7.10
CA GLY A 68 -12.47 -6.98 6.71
C GLY A 68 -11.65 -5.77 6.23
N LEU A 69 -10.37 -6.01 5.91
CA LEU A 69 -9.36 -5.02 5.57
C LEU A 69 -9.86 -3.94 4.58
N TYR A 70 -10.44 -4.36 3.47
CA TYR A 70 -10.84 -3.43 2.41
C TYR A 70 -12.12 -2.64 2.72
N ASP A 71 -12.94 -3.12 3.65
CA ASP A 71 -14.05 -2.32 4.19
C ASP A 71 -13.52 -1.17 5.06
N ALA A 72 -12.53 -1.45 5.93
CA ALA A 72 -11.83 -0.42 6.71
C ALA A 72 -11.12 0.59 5.80
N MET A 73 -10.43 0.13 4.75
CA MET A 73 -9.80 1.01 3.76
C MET A 73 -10.83 1.92 3.06
N ASN A 74 -12.00 1.39 2.69
CA ASN A 74 -13.09 2.16 2.09
C ASN A 74 -13.67 3.22 3.05
N LYS A 75 -13.75 2.92 4.36
CA LYS A 75 -14.13 3.93 5.37
C LYS A 75 -13.11 5.06 5.41
N GLY A 76 -11.82 4.72 5.42
CA GLY A 76 -10.73 5.70 5.36
C GLY A 76 -10.79 6.58 4.11
N LEU A 77 -11.02 6.00 2.92
CA LEU A 77 -11.20 6.77 1.68
C LEU A 77 -12.35 7.77 1.74
N LYS A 78 -13.48 7.39 2.37
CA LYS A 78 -14.63 8.30 2.55
C LYS A 78 -14.32 9.44 3.51
N MET A 79 -13.43 9.25 4.47
CA MET A 79 -13.04 10.28 5.45
C MET A 79 -11.94 11.19 4.92
N ALA A 80 -11.14 10.73 3.96
CA ALA A 80 -10.01 11.47 3.40
C ALA A 80 -10.47 12.74 2.66
N THR A 81 -9.79 13.84 2.93
CA THR A 81 -10.08 15.15 2.32
C THR A 81 -8.89 15.77 1.58
N GLY A 82 -7.67 15.23 1.80
CA GLY A 82 -6.45 15.70 1.15
C GLY A 82 -6.40 15.45 -0.35
N ASP A 83 -5.34 15.91 -0.99
CA ASP A 83 -5.17 15.81 -2.44
C ASP A 83 -4.75 14.41 -2.87
N PHE A 84 -3.80 13.80 -2.15
CA PHE A 84 -3.28 12.46 -2.41
C PHE A 84 -3.56 11.54 -1.25
N VAL A 85 -3.77 10.25 -1.54
CA VAL A 85 -4.05 9.22 -0.54
C VAL A 85 -2.91 8.22 -0.47
N LEU A 86 -2.45 7.90 0.74
CA LEU A 86 -1.52 6.81 1.01
C LEU A 86 -2.10 5.88 2.06
N PHE A 87 -2.14 4.59 1.75
CA PHE A 87 -2.44 3.55 2.74
C PHE A 87 -1.16 3.07 3.41
N LEU A 88 -1.11 3.18 4.73
CA LEU A 88 -0.02 2.73 5.57
C LEU A 88 -0.62 1.90 6.71
N ASN A 89 -0.80 0.60 6.48
CA ASN A 89 -1.46 -0.29 7.44
C ASN A 89 -0.65 -0.44 8.73
N ALA A 90 -1.29 -0.82 9.82
CA ALA A 90 -0.58 -1.08 11.08
C ALA A 90 0.51 -2.13 10.89
N GLY A 91 1.75 -1.77 11.22
CA GLY A 91 2.97 -2.53 10.95
C GLY A 91 3.83 -1.95 9.83
N ASP A 92 3.24 -1.25 8.87
CA ASP A 92 4.00 -0.53 7.85
C ASP A 92 4.41 0.86 8.38
N ARG A 93 5.49 1.45 7.84
CA ARG A 93 6.03 2.75 8.26
C ARG A 93 6.48 3.57 7.06
N LEU A 94 6.47 4.88 7.16
CA LEU A 94 7.25 5.74 6.28
C LEU A 94 8.74 5.52 6.57
N ILE A 95 9.58 5.47 5.53
CA ILE A 95 10.99 5.07 5.64
C ILE A 95 11.85 6.07 6.44
N SER A 96 11.49 7.35 6.44
CA SER A 96 12.23 8.42 7.13
C SER A 96 11.31 9.59 7.47
N GLY A 97 11.78 10.48 8.38
CA GLY A 97 11.02 11.66 8.80
C GLY A 97 10.80 12.71 7.70
N ASP A 98 11.54 12.68 6.61
CA ASP A 98 11.46 13.60 5.47
C ASP A 98 10.83 12.98 4.22
N THR A 99 10.25 11.79 4.35
CA THR A 99 9.68 11.05 3.21
C THR A 99 8.60 11.86 2.48
N LEU A 100 7.65 12.43 3.22
CA LEU A 100 6.56 13.20 2.61
C LEU A 100 7.05 14.52 1.99
N GLU A 101 8.10 15.12 2.52
CA GLU A 101 8.73 16.30 1.94
C GLU A 101 9.37 15.98 0.58
N LYS A 102 10.11 14.86 0.49
CA LYS A 102 10.68 14.36 -0.77
C LYS A 102 9.60 14.06 -1.82
N ILE A 103 8.50 13.44 -1.39
CA ILE A 103 7.36 13.16 -2.28
C ILE A 103 6.69 14.47 -2.75
N ALA A 104 6.48 15.42 -1.83
CA ALA A 104 5.89 16.71 -2.15
C ALA A 104 6.70 17.52 -3.18
N ALA A 105 8.03 17.40 -3.13
CA ALA A 105 8.92 18.03 -4.12
C ALA A 105 8.74 17.49 -5.55
N CYS A 106 8.18 16.27 -5.71
CA CYS A 106 7.90 15.67 -7.02
C CYS A 106 6.51 16.06 -7.58
N VAL A 107 5.67 16.76 -6.80
CA VAL A 107 4.31 17.11 -7.20
C VAL A 107 4.31 18.32 -8.15
N THR A 108 3.62 18.18 -9.26
CA THR A 108 3.30 19.26 -10.21
C THR A 108 1.79 19.49 -10.24
N PRO A 109 1.30 20.61 -10.81
CA PRO A 109 -0.15 20.85 -10.94
C PRO A 109 -0.90 19.76 -11.72
N HIS A 110 -0.19 18.96 -12.50
CA HIS A 110 -0.77 17.91 -13.34
C HIS A 110 -0.54 16.50 -12.79
N THR A 111 0.12 16.34 -11.65
CA THR A 111 0.42 15.03 -11.07
C THR A 111 -0.86 14.31 -10.65
N ASP A 112 -1.09 13.13 -11.21
CA ASP A 112 -2.21 12.27 -10.88
C ASP A 112 -1.83 11.18 -9.88
N ILE A 113 -0.64 10.60 -10.02
CA ILE A 113 -0.14 9.52 -9.15
C ILE A 113 1.35 9.73 -8.90
N LEU A 114 1.76 9.53 -7.64
CA LEU A 114 3.16 9.38 -7.24
C LEU A 114 3.39 7.93 -6.81
N TYR A 115 4.56 7.39 -7.10
CA TYR A 115 4.92 6.06 -6.65
C TYR A 115 6.43 5.95 -6.42
N GLY A 116 6.82 4.97 -5.62
CA GLY A 116 8.22 4.71 -5.31
C GLY A 116 8.46 3.28 -4.85
N GLU A 117 9.66 3.04 -4.38
CA GLU A 117 10.08 1.72 -3.92
C GLU A 117 9.60 1.47 -2.48
N THR A 118 9.58 0.19 -2.10
CA THR A 118 9.21 -0.28 -0.76
C THR A 118 10.35 -1.11 -0.18
N MET A 119 10.79 -0.78 1.03
CA MET A 119 11.73 -1.57 1.82
C MET A 119 11.00 -2.71 2.51
N LEU A 120 11.48 -3.94 2.40
CA LEU A 120 10.98 -5.08 3.16
C LEU A 120 11.72 -5.17 4.48
N VAL A 121 10.97 -5.34 5.57
CA VAL A 121 11.52 -5.46 6.92
C VAL A 121 11.03 -6.75 7.59
N ASP A 122 11.86 -7.29 8.50
CA ASP A 122 11.49 -8.41 9.37
C ASP A 122 10.65 -7.95 10.58
N GLU A 123 10.25 -8.88 11.44
CA GLU A 123 9.45 -8.60 12.65
C GLU A 123 10.17 -7.69 13.66
N LYS A 124 11.48 -7.53 13.55
CA LYS A 124 12.30 -6.62 14.36
C LYS A 124 12.59 -5.29 13.65
N TYR A 125 12.00 -5.07 12.48
CA TYR A 125 12.24 -3.92 11.60
C TYR A 125 13.67 -3.80 11.08
N HIS A 126 14.44 -4.91 11.00
CA HIS A 126 15.68 -4.90 10.25
C HIS A 126 15.35 -4.86 8.75
N GLN A 127 15.96 -3.92 8.04
CA GLN A 127 15.82 -3.79 6.59
C GLN A 127 16.51 -4.97 5.90
N ILE A 128 15.77 -5.69 5.06
CA ILE A 128 16.25 -6.87 4.32
C ILE A 128 16.70 -6.49 2.92
N GLY A 129 16.00 -5.55 2.29
CA GLY A 129 16.24 -5.04 0.95
C GLY A 129 14.96 -4.51 0.34
N THR A 130 15.09 -3.82 -0.79
CA THR A 130 13.90 -3.32 -1.49
C THR A 130 13.10 -4.48 -2.12
N ARG A 131 11.80 -4.25 -2.31
CA ARG A 131 10.95 -5.24 -2.98
C ARG A 131 11.47 -5.58 -4.37
N SER A 132 11.98 -4.61 -5.10
CA SER A 132 12.58 -4.84 -6.41
C SER A 132 13.85 -5.70 -6.35
N GLU A 133 14.67 -5.60 -5.31
CA GLU A 133 15.86 -6.44 -5.14
C GLU A 133 15.49 -7.88 -4.80
N LEU A 134 14.50 -8.05 -3.92
CA LEU A 134 14.20 -9.34 -3.28
C LEU A 134 13.14 -10.17 -4.01
N THR A 135 12.43 -9.60 -4.97
CA THR A 135 11.36 -10.32 -5.68
C THR A 135 11.55 -10.29 -7.19
N VAL A 136 10.80 -11.15 -7.88
CA VAL A 136 10.72 -11.14 -9.35
C VAL A 136 10.06 -9.88 -9.91
N GLN A 137 9.31 -9.14 -9.08
CA GLN A 137 8.60 -7.93 -9.48
C GLN A 137 9.50 -6.72 -9.33
N LYS A 138 9.90 -6.13 -10.45
CA LYS A 138 10.69 -4.89 -10.47
C LYS A 138 9.76 -3.70 -10.56
N LEU A 139 10.05 -2.63 -9.81
CA LEU A 139 9.37 -1.35 -9.97
C LEU A 139 9.74 -0.77 -11.34
N PRO A 140 8.76 -0.51 -12.23
CA PRO A 140 9.06 0.04 -13.54
C PRO A 140 9.37 1.54 -13.46
N GLU A 141 10.27 2.03 -14.32
CA GLU A 141 10.58 3.45 -14.47
C GLU A 141 9.34 4.26 -14.93
N LYS A 142 8.54 3.66 -15.81
CA LYS A 142 7.24 4.19 -16.24
C LYS A 142 6.15 3.21 -15.86
N LEU A 143 5.43 3.53 -14.79
CA LEU A 143 4.33 2.71 -14.32
C LEU A 143 3.08 2.98 -15.15
N MET A 144 2.49 1.92 -15.70
CA MET A 144 1.23 1.93 -16.45
C MET A 144 0.35 0.79 -15.96
N TRP A 145 -0.98 0.84 -16.20
CA TRP A 145 -1.85 -0.24 -15.78
C TRP A 145 -1.46 -1.59 -16.41
N GLN A 146 -0.91 -1.59 -17.64
CA GLN A 146 -0.39 -2.79 -18.32
C GLN A 146 0.81 -3.41 -17.60
N SER A 147 1.55 -2.64 -16.81
CA SER A 147 2.67 -3.14 -16.00
C SER A 147 2.19 -4.19 -14.98
N MET A 148 0.91 -4.13 -14.60
CA MET A 148 0.27 -5.03 -13.63
C MET A 148 -0.11 -6.40 -14.20
N LYS A 149 0.05 -6.66 -15.50
CA LYS A 149 -0.37 -7.91 -16.17
C LYS A 149 0.20 -9.19 -15.55
N ASN A 150 1.37 -9.10 -14.95
CA ASN A 150 2.05 -10.21 -14.27
C ASN A 150 1.97 -10.12 -12.74
N GLY A 151 1.02 -9.38 -12.22
CA GLY A 151 0.81 -9.13 -10.78
C GLY A 151 1.29 -7.75 -10.34
N MET A 152 1.25 -7.51 -9.04
CA MET A 152 1.56 -6.24 -8.41
C MET A 152 3.05 -5.88 -8.61
N VAL A 153 3.36 -4.78 -9.29
CA VAL A 153 4.73 -4.26 -9.50
C VAL A 153 5.08 -3.10 -8.56
N VAL A 154 4.10 -2.46 -7.96
CA VAL A 154 4.23 -1.41 -6.94
C VAL A 154 3.46 -1.83 -5.69
N CYS A 155 3.99 -1.60 -4.50
CA CYS A 155 3.21 -1.80 -3.27
C CYS A 155 2.23 -0.65 -3.06
N HIS A 156 1.02 -0.94 -2.57
CA HIS A 156 0.05 0.12 -2.29
C HIS A 156 0.52 1.07 -1.18
N GLN A 157 1.45 0.64 -0.30
CA GLN A 157 2.10 1.47 0.71
C GLN A 157 3.15 2.45 0.13
N SER A 158 3.45 2.33 -1.16
CA SER A 158 4.34 3.24 -1.89
C SER A 158 3.68 3.74 -3.18
N PHE A 159 2.34 3.90 -3.15
CA PHE A 159 1.52 4.33 -4.27
C PHE A 159 0.51 5.37 -3.79
N LEU A 160 0.65 6.60 -4.26
CA LEU A 160 -0.11 7.77 -3.83
C LEU A 160 -0.93 8.34 -5.01
N PRO A 161 -2.12 7.86 -5.27
CA PRO A 161 -3.00 8.47 -6.27
C PRO A 161 -3.62 9.76 -5.74
N HIS A 162 -3.89 10.70 -6.65
CA HIS A 162 -4.76 11.82 -6.34
C HIS A 162 -6.14 11.28 -5.94
N ARG A 163 -6.70 11.80 -4.83
CA ARG A 163 -7.95 11.31 -4.23
C ARG A 163 -9.12 11.23 -5.23
N LYS A 164 -9.22 12.16 -6.18
CA LYS A 164 -10.25 12.13 -7.24
C LYS A 164 -10.24 10.86 -8.11
N LEU A 165 -9.10 10.14 -8.17
CA LEU A 165 -8.93 8.92 -8.98
C LEU A 165 -9.15 7.64 -8.17
N THR A 166 -9.38 7.74 -6.85
CA THR A 166 -9.47 6.58 -5.98
C THR A 166 -10.86 5.94 -6.02
N PRO A 167 -11.03 4.75 -6.64
CA PRO A 167 -12.27 4.00 -6.53
C PRO A 167 -12.37 3.33 -5.16
N GLN A 168 -13.54 2.81 -4.81
CA GLN A 168 -13.66 1.93 -3.66
C GLN A 168 -13.01 0.58 -3.94
N TYR A 169 -12.39 0.00 -2.90
CA TYR A 169 -11.88 -1.37 -2.94
C TYR A 169 -13.02 -2.38 -3.06
N LEU A 170 -12.78 -3.47 -3.79
CA LEU A 170 -13.68 -4.62 -3.82
C LEU A 170 -13.69 -5.30 -2.44
N GLN A 171 -14.87 -5.59 -1.93
CA GLN A 171 -15.02 -6.34 -0.69
C GLN A 171 -14.97 -7.85 -0.96
N GLY A 172 -14.52 -8.63 0.02
CA GLY A 172 -14.49 -10.09 -0.07
C GLY A 172 -13.48 -10.68 -1.05
N ASN A 173 -12.47 -9.91 -1.48
CA ASN A 173 -11.42 -10.34 -2.40
C ASN A 173 -10.04 -9.99 -1.84
N LEU A 174 -9.16 -10.97 -1.66
CA LEU A 174 -7.84 -10.78 -1.04
C LEU A 174 -6.79 -10.11 -1.96
N ALA A 175 -7.13 -9.87 -3.21
CA ALA A 175 -6.30 -9.17 -4.20
C ALA A 175 -6.96 -7.86 -4.67
N ALA A 176 -7.84 -7.28 -3.85
CA ALA A 176 -8.53 -6.04 -4.19
C ALA A 176 -7.61 -4.83 -4.34
N ASP A 177 -6.43 -4.86 -3.72
CA ASP A 177 -5.35 -3.89 -3.91
C ASP A 177 -4.87 -3.86 -5.37
N ILE A 178 -4.75 -5.01 -6.03
CA ILE A 178 -4.37 -5.09 -7.45
C ILE A 178 -5.45 -4.43 -8.33
N ASP A 179 -6.74 -4.75 -8.11
CA ASP A 179 -7.86 -4.13 -8.83
C ASP A 179 -7.87 -2.62 -8.64
N TRP A 180 -7.64 -2.17 -7.40
CA TRP A 180 -7.64 -0.76 -7.04
C TRP A 180 -6.50 0.01 -7.74
N VAL A 181 -5.27 -0.50 -7.67
CA VAL A 181 -4.10 0.11 -8.34
C VAL A 181 -4.32 0.15 -9.85
N ILE A 182 -4.80 -0.94 -10.47
CA ILE A 182 -5.08 -0.96 -11.92
C ILE A 182 -6.10 0.12 -12.29
N LYS A 183 -7.19 0.26 -11.54
CA LYS A 183 -8.21 1.28 -11.81
C LYS A 183 -7.70 2.71 -11.64
N CYS A 184 -6.91 2.97 -10.60
CA CYS A 184 -6.26 4.27 -10.44
C CYS A 184 -5.37 4.59 -11.65
N LEU A 185 -4.55 3.62 -12.08
CA LEU A 185 -3.65 3.77 -13.23
C LEU A 185 -4.41 3.93 -14.56
N GLN A 186 -5.59 3.31 -14.72
CA GLN A 186 -6.43 3.47 -15.92
C GLN A 186 -7.06 4.86 -16.03
N SER A 187 -7.22 5.54 -14.90
CA SER A 187 -7.83 6.88 -14.81
C SER A 187 -6.80 8.01 -14.77
N ALA A 188 -5.50 7.69 -14.70
CA ALA A 188 -4.42 8.64 -14.57
C ALA A 188 -3.74 8.93 -15.91
N GLU A 189 -3.35 10.18 -16.13
CA GLU A 189 -2.55 10.62 -17.28
C GLU A 189 -1.09 10.87 -16.90
N ASN A 190 -0.86 11.47 -15.72
CA ASN A 190 0.46 11.93 -15.27
C ASN A 190 0.91 11.16 -14.03
N ILE A 191 1.74 10.15 -14.26
CA ILE A 191 2.25 9.23 -13.22
C ILE A 191 3.73 9.51 -13.02
N THR A 192 4.11 9.90 -11.79
CA THR A 192 5.47 10.32 -11.43
C THR A 192 6.15 9.29 -10.54
N ASN A 193 7.31 8.78 -10.98
CA ASN A 193 8.22 8.03 -10.13
C ASN A 193 8.98 9.01 -9.24
N THR A 194 8.89 8.83 -7.92
CA THR A 194 9.60 9.69 -6.95
C THR A 194 11.09 9.32 -6.84
N HIS A 195 11.51 8.18 -7.40
CA HIS A 195 12.87 7.62 -7.26
C HIS A 195 13.33 7.46 -5.81
N THR A 196 12.38 7.36 -4.88
CA THR A 196 12.66 7.20 -3.45
C THR A 196 12.07 5.90 -2.91
N VAL A 197 12.63 5.38 -1.84
CA VAL A 197 11.96 4.41 -0.99
C VAL A 197 10.95 5.17 -0.14
N ILE A 198 9.67 4.80 -0.22
CA ILE A 198 8.59 5.52 0.46
C ILE A 198 8.25 4.86 1.79
N SER A 199 8.11 3.53 1.79
CA SER A 199 7.62 2.81 2.96
C SER A 199 8.49 1.62 3.34
N GLU A 200 8.42 1.25 4.61
CA GLU A 200 8.80 -0.05 5.13
C GLU A 200 7.56 -0.94 5.20
N TYR A 201 7.65 -2.12 4.60
CA TYR A 201 6.61 -3.14 4.62
C TYR A 201 6.99 -4.28 5.55
N LEU A 202 6.19 -4.50 6.60
CA LEU A 202 6.37 -5.61 7.52
C LEU A 202 5.93 -6.93 6.88
N MET A 203 6.88 -7.84 6.67
CA MET A 203 6.59 -9.13 6.04
C MET A 203 5.71 -10.00 6.93
N GLY A 204 4.73 -10.72 6.34
CA GLY A 204 3.93 -11.72 7.07
C GLY A 204 2.42 -11.49 7.12
N GLY A 205 1.91 -10.53 6.39
CA GLY A 205 0.49 -10.12 6.38
C GLY A 205 -0.54 -11.22 6.01
N VAL A 206 -1.82 -10.83 5.98
CA VAL A 206 -3.01 -11.71 5.79
C VAL A 206 -2.95 -12.55 4.51
N SER A 207 -2.43 -12.00 3.41
CA SER A 207 -2.32 -12.70 2.12
C SER A 207 -1.42 -13.94 2.19
N LYS A 208 -0.41 -13.95 3.09
CA LYS A 208 0.47 -15.11 3.29
C LYS A 208 -0.27 -16.22 4.06
N LYS A 209 -1.12 -15.86 5.02
CA LYS A 209 -1.91 -16.82 5.81
C LYS A 209 -3.01 -17.49 4.99
N GLN A 210 -3.56 -16.81 3.96
CA GLN A 210 -4.63 -17.33 3.10
C GLN A 210 -4.15 -17.48 1.63
N HIS A 211 -2.98 -18.06 1.45
CA HIS A 211 -2.26 -18.07 0.17
C HIS A 211 -3.09 -18.63 -1.01
N GLN A 212 -3.78 -19.75 -0.85
CA GLN A 212 -4.56 -20.36 -1.94
C GLN A 212 -5.72 -19.45 -2.39
N GLN A 213 -6.44 -18.84 -1.45
CA GLN A 213 -7.52 -17.93 -1.79
C GLN A 213 -6.97 -16.68 -2.47
N SER A 214 -5.88 -16.12 -1.96
CA SER A 214 -5.21 -14.96 -2.57
C SER A 214 -4.79 -15.23 -4.02
N LEU A 215 -4.31 -16.44 -4.35
CA LEU A 215 -3.97 -16.82 -5.72
C LEU A 215 -5.20 -16.87 -6.64
N LYS A 216 -6.31 -17.44 -6.18
CA LYS A 216 -7.57 -17.49 -6.94
C LYS A 216 -8.12 -16.08 -7.20
N ASP A 217 -8.13 -15.25 -6.18
CA ASP A 217 -8.61 -13.88 -6.26
C ASP A 217 -7.77 -13.05 -7.22
N ARG A 218 -6.43 -13.18 -7.14
CA ARG A 218 -5.51 -12.54 -8.09
C ARG A 218 -5.75 -12.99 -9.53
N TYR A 219 -5.93 -14.30 -9.76
CA TYR A 219 -6.25 -14.81 -11.09
C TYR A 219 -7.54 -14.19 -11.62
N ALA A 220 -8.58 -14.10 -10.79
CA ALA A 220 -9.86 -13.52 -11.17
C ALA A 220 -9.75 -12.03 -11.53
N ILE A 221 -9.01 -11.24 -10.72
CA ILE A 221 -8.75 -9.81 -10.99
C ILE A 221 -7.98 -9.63 -12.31
N LEU A 222 -6.87 -10.36 -12.50
CA LEU A 222 -6.07 -10.24 -13.71
C LEU A 222 -6.86 -10.68 -14.96
N LYS A 223 -7.67 -11.74 -14.85
CA LYS A 223 -8.59 -12.15 -15.93
C LYS A 223 -9.59 -11.05 -16.28
N LYS A 224 -10.14 -10.36 -15.28
CA LYS A 224 -11.10 -9.27 -15.47
C LYS A 224 -10.48 -8.10 -16.25
N HIS A 225 -9.25 -7.70 -15.94
CA HIS A 225 -8.60 -6.54 -16.54
C HIS A 225 -7.89 -6.83 -17.86
N PHE A 226 -7.34 -8.03 -18.03
CA PHE A 226 -6.49 -8.38 -19.18
C PHE A 226 -7.15 -9.39 -20.13
N GLY A 227 -8.30 -9.94 -19.77
CA GLY A 227 -8.99 -10.96 -20.57
C GLY A 227 -8.50 -12.39 -20.30
N PHE A 228 -9.28 -13.39 -20.78
CA PHE A 228 -9.03 -14.80 -20.46
C PHE A 228 -7.74 -15.34 -21.08
N LEU A 229 -7.59 -15.24 -22.41
CA LEU A 229 -6.42 -15.79 -23.11
C LEU A 229 -5.11 -15.11 -22.71
N PRO A 230 -5.00 -13.77 -22.69
CA PRO A 230 -3.79 -13.12 -22.22
C PRO A 230 -3.44 -13.49 -20.78
N ASN A 231 -4.44 -13.66 -19.91
CA ASN A 231 -4.22 -14.03 -18.52
C ASN A 231 -3.62 -15.44 -18.38
N ILE A 232 -3.98 -16.41 -19.23
CA ILE A 232 -3.34 -17.74 -19.24
C ILE A 232 -1.85 -17.60 -19.56
N PHE A 233 -1.51 -16.91 -20.65
CA PHE A 233 -0.09 -16.69 -21.03
C PHE A 233 0.69 -15.94 -19.96
N ASN A 234 0.09 -14.91 -19.36
CA ASN A 234 0.70 -14.18 -18.25
C ASN A 234 0.98 -15.10 -17.04
N HIS A 235 0.07 -16.02 -16.71
CA HIS A 235 0.27 -16.96 -15.60
C HIS A 235 1.34 -18.00 -15.91
N LEU A 236 1.41 -18.52 -17.13
CA LEU A 236 2.51 -19.39 -17.55
C LEU A 236 3.86 -18.66 -17.42
N TYR A 237 3.92 -17.41 -17.86
CA TYR A 237 5.12 -16.57 -17.69
C TYR A 237 5.46 -16.31 -16.21
N ILE A 238 4.46 -16.04 -15.35
CA ILE A 238 4.67 -15.86 -13.90
C ILE A 238 5.31 -17.11 -13.29
N VAL A 239 4.77 -18.28 -13.59
CA VAL A 239 5.29 -19.57 -13.08
C VAL A 239 6.72 -19.82 -13.60
N TRP A 240 6.95 -19.64 -14.90
CA TRP A 240 8.25 -19.79 -15.52
C TRP A 240 9.31 -18.86 -14.88
N ARG A 241 8.98 -17.58 -14.75
CA ARG A 241 9.85 -16.57 -14.14
C ARG A 241 10.14 -16.87 -12.66
N ALA A 242 9.13 -17.30 -11.89
CA ALA A 242 9.30 -17.68 -10.50
C ALA A 242 10.21 -18.93 -10.34
N PHE A 243 10.09 -19.91 -11.24
CA PHE A 243 10.95 -21.09 -11.28
C PHE A 243 12.41 -20.69 -11.48
N TRP A 244 12.72 -19.89 -12.51
CA TRP A 244 14.09 -19.45 -12.79
C TRP A 244 14.65 -18.55 -11.68
N PHE A 245 13.86 -17.66 -11.13
CA PHE A 245 14.27 -16.82 -10.01
C PHE A 245 14.67 -17.66 -8.79
N LYS A 246 13.91 -18.71 -8.48
CA LYS A 246 14.21 -19.62 -7.37
C LYS A 246 15.46 -20.46 -7.62
N LEU A 247 15.75 -20.84 -8.85
CA LEU A 247 16.95 -21.58 -9.20
C LEU A 247 18.21 -20.70 -9.08
N TRP A 248 18.14 -19.43 -9.49
CA TRP A 248 19.31 -18.55 -9.50
C TRP A 248 19.55 -17.84 -8.16
N ASN A 249 18.51 -17.45 -7.47
CA ASN A 249 18.63 -16.87 -6.15
C ASN A 249 18.44 -17.97 -5.11
N LYS A 250 19.53 -18.63 -4.70
CA LYS A 250 19.55 -19.63 -3.60
C LYS A 250 19.15 -19.05 -2.22
N LYS A 251 18.71 -17.81 -2.14
CA LYS A 251 18.14 -17.19 -0.94
C LYS A 251 16.67 -17.54 -0.88
N THR A 252 16.35 -18.57 -0.12
CA THR A 252 14.98 -18.97 0.28
C THR A 252 14.35 -17.91 1.16
N TYR A 253 13.18 -17.47 0.78
CA TYR A 253 12.22 -16.80 1.65
C TYR A 253 11.25 -17.81 2.23
#